data_8a4f558923ec7764ee5f0689e71ba53c
#
_entry.id   8a4f558923ec7764ee5f0689e71ba53c
#
_cell.length_a   1.000
_cell.length_b   1.000
_cell.length_c   1.000
_cell.angle_alpha   90.00
_cell.angle_beta   90.00
_cell.angle_gamma   90.00
#
_symmetry.space_group_name_H-M   'P 1'
#
loop_
_entity.id
_entity.type
_entity.pdbx_description
1 polymer ?
#
loop_
_entity_poly.entity_id
_entity_poly.type
_entity_poly.pdbx_seq_one_letter_code
_entity_poly.pdbx_strand_id
1 'polypeptide(L)'
;MDEPPAASYWARPMADDQSSNLVIAPEGEADGDPAQALVDRVFGPGRYAKAAERLREGNRFLPGLSFVAREGGRLVGTVRMWPVRIGAAEALLLGPIAVDPEARRRGLGVALSAKACEAAAAAGHQRVVLVGDLSFFQRIGFEALETGSIRMPGPADPRRVLVRALIPGAWDGVQGEVALP
;
A
#
# COMPACT_ATOMS: atom_id res chain seq x y z
N MET A 1 -45.99 -14.97 -47.83
CA MET A 1 -44.58 -15.34 -47.57
C MET A 1 -44.08 -14.36 -46.52
N ASP A 2 -44.22 -14.78 -45.25
CA ASP A 2 -43.86 -13.95 -44.11
C ASP A 2 -42.38 -14.16 -43.78
N GLU A 3 -41.65 -13.07 -43.75
CA GLU A 3 -40.29 -13.04 -43.32
C GLU A 3 -40.26 -12.99 -41.78
N PRO A 4 -39.51 -13.86 -41.08
CA PRO A 4 -39.50 -13.85 -39.63
C PRO A 4 -38.69 -12.64 -39.14
N PRO A 5 -39.06 -12.03 -37.99
CA PRO A 5 -38.42 -10.85 -37.49
C PRO A 5 -37.00 -11.16 -36.99
N ALA A 6 -36.08 -10.21 -37.28
CA ALA A 6 -34.70 -10.24 -36.89
C ALA A 6 -34.54 -10.53 -35.40
N ALA A 7 -34.02 -11.71 -35.09
CA ALA A 7 -33.65 -12.10 -33.73
C ALA A 7 -32.58 -11.17 -33.16
N SER A 8 -32.97 -10.59 -32.08
CA SER A 8 -32.25 -9.74 -31.14
C SER A 8 -30.71 -9.93 -31.08
N TYR A 9 -30.02 -8.89 -31.47
CA TYR A 9 -28.56 -8.74 -31.46
C TYR A 9 -27.98 -8.63 -30.01
N TRP A 10 -28.81 -8.71 -28.98
CA TRP A 10 -28.41 -8.54 -27.56
C TRP A 10 -28.27 -9.85 -26.77
N ALA A 11 -28.49 -11.00 -27.41
CA ALA A 11 -28.37 -12.33 -26.80
C ALA A 11 -27.03 -13.01 -27.19
N ARG A 12 -25.93 -12.28 -27.20
CA ARG A 12 -24.62 -12.93 -27.05
C ARG A 12 -24.42 -13.19 -25.57
N PRO A 13 -24.19 -14.45 -25.14
CA PRO A 13 -23.68 -14.69 -23.80
C PRO A 13 -22.37 -13.92 -23.71
N MET A 14 -22.29 -12.97 -22.79
CA MET A 14 -21.03 -12.37 -22.35
C MET A 14 -20.15 -13.54 -21.99
N ALA A 15 -19.05 -13.69 -22.75
CA ALA A 15 -18.00 -14.64 -22.43
C ALA A 15 -17.70 -14.54 -20.95
N ASP A 16 -17.61 -15.67 -20.27
CA ASP A 16 -17.30 -15.82 -18.88
C ASP A 16 -16.32 -14.74 -18.44
N ASP A 17 -16.81 -13.76 -17.68
CA ASP A 17 -16.01 -13.04 -16.72
C ASP A 17 -15.52 -14.12 -15.73
N GLN A 18 -14.39 -14.70 -16.05
CA GLN A 18 -13.58 -15.37 -15.05
C GLN A 18 -13.24 -14.26 -14.06
N SER A 19 -14.13 -14.06 -13.11
CA SER A 19 -13.88 -13.26 -11.92
C SER A 19 -12.60 -13.82 -11.33
N SER A 20 -11.49 -13.21 -11.70
CA SER A 20 -10.19 -13.55 -11.21
C SER A 20 -10.30 -13.58 -9.70
N ASN A 21 -10.05 -14.74 -9.13
CA ASN A 21 -10.13 -15.01 -7.69
C ASN A 21 -8.99 -14.24 -6.99
N LEU A 22 -9.18 -12.91 -6.93
CA LEU A 22 -8.26 -12.00 -6.25
C LEU A 22 -8.58 -12.03 -4.76
N VAL A 23 -7.62 -12.49 -3.97
CA VAL A 23 -7.72 -12.56 -2.51
C VAL A 23 -6.65 -11.68 -1.89
N ILE A 24 -7.04 -10.80 -0.96
CA ILE A 24 -6.12 -10.05 -0.11
C ILE A 24 -6.16 -10.68 1.29
N ALA A 25 -5.00 -11.08 1.79
CA ALA A 25 -4.84 -11.72 3.09
C ALA A 25 -3.62 -11.17 3.84
N PRO A 26 -3.55 -11.28 5.16
CA PRO A 26 -2.34 -10.97 5.91
C PRO A 26 -1.14 -11.74 5.36
N GLU A 27 0.04 -11.10 5.36
CA GLU A 27 1.29 -11.74 4.94
C GLU A 27 1.66 -12.86 5.91
N GLY A 28 1.66 -14.10 5.42
CA GLY A 28 2.10 -15.26 6.17
C GLY A 28 3.60 -15.51 6.05
N GLU A 29 4.12 -16.43 6.85
CA GLU A 29 5.54 -16.77 6.87
C GLU A 29 6.06 -17.24 5.48
N ALA A 30 5.25 -18.04 4.76
CA ALA A 30 5.59 -18.52 3.42
C ALA A 30 5.56 -17.42 2.33
N ASP A 31 5.02 -16.24 2.64
CA ASP A 31 4.92 -15.13 1.70
C ASP A 31 6.17 -14.25 1.65
N GLY A 32 7.03 -14.35 2.65
CA GLY A 32 8.16 -13.45 2.83
C GLY A 32 9.07 -13.34 1.60
N ASP A 33 9.55 -14.47 1.10
CA ASP A 33 10.41 -14.51 -0.09
C ASP A 33 9.68 -14.14 -1.39
N PRO A 34 8.47 -14.66 -1.69
CA PRO A 34 7.69 -14.21 -2.84
C PRO A 34 7.35 -12.71 -2.84
N ALA A 35 6.98 -12.15 -1.69
CA ALA A 35 6.70 -10.72 -1.54
C ALA A 35 7.96 -9.89 -1.77
N GLN A 36 9.10 -10.31 -1.21
CA GLN A 36 10.37 -9.65 -1.41
C GLN A 36 10.80 -9.68 -2.88
N ALA A 37 10.69 -10.83 -3.55
CA ALA A 37 10.98 -10.97 -4.97
C ALA A 37 10.09 -10.05 -5.85
N LEU A 38 8.81 -9.89 -5.49
CA LEU A 38 7.92 -8.94 -6.17
C LEU A 38 8.40 -7.50 -6.00
N VAL A 39 8.76 -7.10 -4.78
CA VAL A 39 9.29 -5.76 -4.49
C VAL A 39 10.56 -5.49 -5.30
N ASP A 40 11.49 -6.45 -5.33
CA ASP A 40 12.75 -6.31 -6.08
C ASP A 40 12.52 -6.19 -7.58
N ARG A 41 11.59 -6.93 -8.14
CA ARG A 41 11.21 -6.86 -9.55
C ARG A 41 10.55 -5.53 -9.92
N VAL A 42 9.69 -5.01 -9.05
CA VAL A 42 8.93 -3.77 -9.30
C VAL A 42 9.79 -2.51 -9.15
N PHE A 43 10.64 -2.47 -8.14
CA PHE A 43 11.42 -1.27 -7.82
C PHE A 43 12.87 -1.31 -8.30
N GLY A 44 13.40 -2.48 -8.54
CA GLY A 44 14.80 -2.67 -8.92
C GLY A 44 15.79 -2.26 -7.82
N PRO A 45 17.11 -2.31 -8.11
CA PRO A 45 18.15 -2.05 -7.11
C PRO A 45 18.21 -0.59 -6.64
N GLY A 46 17.70 0.37 -7.41
CA GLY A 46 17.65 1.78 -7.04
C GLY A 46 16.82 2.08 -5.77
N ARG A 47 15.99 1.12 -5.31
CA ARG A 47 15.21 1.28 -4.08
C ARG A 47 16.09 1.43 -2.84
N TYR A 48 17.24 0.79 -2.80
CA TYR A 48 18.17 0.83 -1.65
C TYR A 48 18.76 2.22 -1.38
N ALA A 49 18.73 3.11 -2.36
CA ALA A 49 19.14 4.50 -2.19
C ALA A 49 18.05 5.41 -1.58
N LYS A 50 16.79 4.90 -1.45
CA LYS A 50 15.67 5.70 -0.96
C LYS A 50 15.67 5.80 0.56
N ALA A 51 15.31 6.98 1.08
CA ALA A 51 15.23 7.25 2.50
C ALA A 51 14.36 6.25 3.29
N ALA A 52 13.23 5.81 2.71
CA ALA A 52 12.35 4.83 3.34
C ALA A 52 13.01 3.46 3.55
N GLU A 53 14.01 3.09 2.76
CA GLU A 53 14.73 1.83 2.93
C GLU A 53 15.58 1.83 4.20
N ARG A 54 16.18 2.97 4.56
CA ARG A 54 16.95 3.14 5.80
C ARG A 54 16.12 2.85 7.05
N LEU A 55 14.79 3.07 6.97
CA LEU A 55 13.85 2.79 8.07
C LEU A 55 13.43 1.31 8.12
N ARG A 56 13.81 0.52 7.12
CA ARG A 56 13.54 -0.93 7.04
C ARG A 56 14.76 -1.75 7.42
N GLU A 57 15.95 -1.22 7.20
CA GLU A 57 17.20 -1.85 7.60
C GLU A 57 17.24 -2.02 9.13
N GLY A 58 17.41 -3.26 9.58
CA GLY A 58 17.41 -3.60 11.01
C GLY A 58 16.06 -3.52 11.72
N ASN A 59 15.00 -3.10 11.01
CA ASN A 59 13.64 -3.05 11.52
C ASN A 59 12.87 -4.34 11.17
N ARG A 60 11.75 -4.59 11.85
CA ARG A 60 10.86 -5.70 11.57
C ARG A 60 9.48 -5.18 11.20
N PHE A 61 8.98 -5.57 10.04
CA PHE A 61 7.60 -5.25 9.68
C PHE A 61 6.61 -6.02 10.57
N LEU A 62 5.38 -5.53 10.64
CA LEU A 62 4.31 -6.12 11.43
C LEU A 62 3.46 -7.03 10.53
N PRO A 63 3.60 -8.38 10.63
CA PRO A 63 2.89 -9.31 9.75
C PRO A 63 1.36 -9.15 9.81
N GLY A 64 0.80 -8.91 11.00
CA GLY A 64 -0.63 -8.68 11.18
C GLY A 64 -1.17 -7.40 10.52
N LEU A 65 -0.29 -6.47 10.14
CA LEU A 65 -0.62 -5.21 9.46
C LEU A 65 -0.08 -5.15 8.03
N SER A 66 0.51 -6.24 7.55
CA SER A 66 1.09 -6.39 6.21
C SER A 66 0.26 -7.39 5.42
N PHE A 67 0.05 -7.12 4.14
CA PHE A 67 -0.88 -7.89 3.32
C PHE A 67 -0.27 -8.27 1.98
N VAL A 68 -0.70 -9.41 1.49
CA VAL A 68 -0.43 -9.88 0.14
C VAL A 68 -1.73 -10.04 -0.64
N ALA A 69 -1.64 -9.84 -1.95
CA ALA A 69 -2.73 -10.12 -2.87
C ALA A 69 -2.34 -11.30 -3.76
N ARG A 70 -3.26 -12.23 -3.94
CA ARG A 70 -3.11 -13.40 -4.83
C ARG A 70 -4.21 -13.45 -5.86
N GLU A 71 -3.82 -13.82 -7.06
CA GLU A 71 -4.74 -14.10 -8.16
C GLU A 71 -4.45 -15.50 -8.68
N GLY A 72 -5.45 -16.38 -8.61
CA GLY A 72 -5.25 -17.79 -8.98
C GLY A 72 -4.11 -18.49 -8.22
N GLY A 73 -3.88 -18.10 -6.95
CA GLY A 73 -2.79 -18.61 -6.12
C GLY A 73 -1.43 -17.90 -6.29
N ARG A 74 -1.23 -17.17 -7.39
CA ARG A 74 0.00 -16.40 -7.63
C ARG A 74 -0.01 -15.09 -6.84
N LEU A 75 1.09 -14.78 -6.14
CA LEU A 75 1.26 -13.50 -5.45
C LEU A 75 1.45 -12.38 -6.47
N VAL A 76 0.53 -11.42 -6.48
CA VAL A 76 0.47 -10.32 -7.45
C VAL A 76 0.55 -8.93 -6.79
N GLY A 77 0.51 -8.86 -5.47
CA GLY A 77 0.65 -7.60 -4.75
C GLY A 77 1.13 -7.81 -3.33
N THR A 78 1.79 -6.80 -2.77
CA THR A 78 2.20 -6.78 -1.37
C THR A 78 2.25 -5.36 -0.83
N VAL A 79 1.99 -5.23 0.46
CA VAL A 79 2.19 -4.01 1.24
C VAL A 79 2.66 -4.39 2.64
N ARG A 80 3.64 -3.68 3.18
CA ARG A 80 4.14 -3.90 4.54
C ARG A 80 4.01 -2.66 5.41
N MET A 81 3.83 -2.86 6.70
CA MET A 81 3.81 -1.84 7.75
C MET A 81 4.99 -2.05 8.69
N TRP A 82 5.67 -0.95 9.00
CA TRP A 82 6.87 -0.94 9.85
C TRP A 82 6.67 0.01 11.00
N PRO A 83 6.98 -0.39 12.24
CA PRO A 83 6.97 0.56 13.34
C PRO A 83 8.08 1.59 13.15
N VAL A 84 7.75 2.84 13.38
CA VAL A 84 8.66 3.99 13.36
C VAL A 84 8.25 4.97 14.45
N ARG A 85 9.07 5.98 14.69
CA ARG A 85 8.72 7.13 15.53
C ARG A 85 9.04 8.43 14.81
N ILE A 86 8.34 9.49 15.19
CA ILE A 86 8.55 10.84 14.70
C ILE A 86 8.64 11.74 15.94
N GLY A 87 9.86 12.18 16.27
CA GLY A 87 10.12 12.75 17.58
C GLY A 87 9.77 11.76 18.69
N ALA A 88 8.85 12.11 19.58
CA ALA A 88 8.35 11.23 20.64
C ALA A 88 7.10 10.43 20.24
N ALA A 89 6.52 10.70 19.06
CA ALA A 89 5.28 10.07 18.62
C ALA A 89 5.54 8.73 17.91
N GLU A 90 4.84 7.69 18.32
CA GLU A 90 4.80 6.42 17.60
C GLU A 90 3.98 6.54 16.31
N ALA A 91 4.46 5.92 15.24
CA ALA A 91 3.81 5.89 13.94
C ALA A 91 4.13 4.59 13.21
N LEU A 92 3.46 4.37 12.09
CA LEU A 92 3.74 3.28 11.16
C LEU A 92 4.20 3.85 9.82
N LEU A 93 5.25 3.27 9.24
CA LEU A 93 5.65 3.53 7.87
C LEU A 93 4.96 2.52 6.95
N LEU A 94 4.15 3.00 6.02
CA LEU A 94 3.48 2.18 4.99
C LEU A 94 4.38 1.99 3.78
N GLY A 95 4.61 0.75 3.39
CA GLY A 95 5.35 0.36 2.20
C GLY A 95 6.53 -0.58 2.50
N PRO A 96 7.16 -1.16 1.47
CA PRO A 96 6.88 -0.91 0.05
C PRO A 96 5.50 -1.43 -0.35
N ILE A 97 4.91 -0.78 -1.36
CA ILE A 97 3.68 -1.24 -2.00
C ILE A 97 4.07 -1.69 -3.41
N ALA A 98 4.03 -2.96 -3.68
CA ALA A 98 4.36 -3.51 -4.98
C ALA A 98 3.17 -4.26 -5.57
N VAL A 99 2.89 -4.00 -6.85
CA VAL A 99 1.87 -4.71 -7.63
C VAL A 99 2.52 -5.17 -8.92
N ASP A 100 2.32 -6.44 -9.24
CA ASP A 100 2.83 -7.04 -10.47
C ASP A 100 2.32 -6.25 -11.69
N PRO A 101 3.21 -5.79 -12.59
CA PRO A 101 2.82 -5.07 -13.78
C PRO A 101 1.81 -5.82 -14.67
N GLU A 102 1.91 -7.15 -14.73
CA GLU A 102 1.01 -7.99 -15.52
C GLU A 102 -0.37 -8.15 -14.87
N ALA A 103 -0.43 -8.04 -13.53
CA ALA A 103 -1.66 -8.11 -12.75
C ALA A 103 -2.19 -6.73 -12.34
N ARG A 104 -1.69 -5.65 -12.93
CA ARG A 104 -2.11 -4.27 -12.60
C ARG A 104 -3.57 -4.05 -12.91
N ARG A 105 -4.41 -4.44 -11.96
CA ARG A 105 -5.79 -3.98 -11.91
C ARG A 105 -5.82 -2.57 -11.35
N ARG A 106 -6.71 -1.76 -11.89
CA ARG A 106 -6.92 -0.40 -11.37
C ARG A 106 -7.26 -0.49 -9.88
N GLY A 107 -6.39 0.06 -9.04
CA GLY A 107 -6.64 0.24 -7.61
C GLY A 107 -6.12 -0.84 -6.67
N LEU A 108 -5.45 -1.91 -7.11
CA LEU A 108 -4.95 -2.96 -6.20
C LEU A 108 -3.99 -2.41 -5.14
N GLY A 109 -3.05 -1.54 -5.52
CA GLY A 109 -2.15 -0.89 -4.56
C GLY A 109 -2.88 -0.02 -3.54
N VAL A 110 -3.95 0.67 -3.96
CA VAL A 110 -4.83 1.44 -3.06
C VAL A 110 -5.58 0.50 -2.12
N ALA A 111 -6.15 -0.59 -2.64
CA ALA A 111 -6.88 -1.58 -1.83
C ALA A 111 -5.99 -2.23 -0.76
N LEU A 112 -4.77 -2.64 -1.13
CA LEU A 112 -3.77 -3.16 -0.19
C LEU A 112 -3.43 -2.13 0.90
N SER A 113 -3.19 -0.88 0.52
CA SER A 113 -2.86 0.20 1.45
C SER A 113 -4.03 0.52 2.38
N ALA A 114 -5.26 0.55 1.86
CA ALA A 114 -6.46 0.76 2.66
C ALA A 114 -6.61 -0.36 3.70
N LYS A 115 -6.46 -1.62 3.28
CA LYS A 115 -6.55 -2.78 4.16
C LYS A 115 -5.52 -2.76 5.29
N ALA A 116 -4.28 -2.38 4.98
CA ALA A 116 -3.23 -2.22 5.98
C ALA A 116 -3.54 -1.11 6.99
N CYS A 117 -4.08 0.03 6.52
CA CYS A 117 -4.51 1.12 7.41
C CYS A 117 -5.71 0.75 8.29
N GLU A 118 -6.68 0.00 7.75
CA GLU A 118 -7.82 -0.52 8.52
C GLU A 118 -7.34 -1.46 9.64
N ALA A 119 -6.45 -2.38 9.33
CA ALA A 119 -5.85 -3.29 10.31
C ALA A 119 -5.05 -2.52 11.37
N ALA A 120 -4.29 -1.50 10.98
CA ALA A 120 -3.55 -0.64 11.89
C ALA A 120 -4.49 0.12 12.85
N ALA A 121 -5.59 0.67 12.35
CA ALA A 121 -6.60 1.33 13.19
C ALA A 121 -7.25 0.35 14.18
N ALA A 122 -7.62 -0.84 13.71
CA ALA A 122 -8.20 -1.90 14.56
C ALA A 122 -7.23 -2.38 15.63
N ALA A 123 -5.91 -2.34 15.38
CA ALA A 123 -4.86 -2.67 16.34
C ALA A 123 -4.51 -1.50 17.29
N GLY A 124 -5.19 -0.35 17.19
CA GLY A 124 -5.02 0.78 18.10
C GLY A 124 -3.90 1.75 17.69
N HIS A 125 -3.29 1.59 16.52
CA HIS A 125 -2.33 2.57 16.01
C HIS A 125 -3.04 3.86 15.61
N GLN A 126 -2.33 4.97 15.72
CA GLN A 126 -2.91 6.30 15.53
C GLN A 126 -2.45 6.99 14.26
N ARG A 127 -1.26 6.66 13.77
CA ARG A 127 -0.53 7.42 12.75
C ARG A 127 0.09 6.52 11.71
N VAL A 128 -0.09 6.88 10.44
CA VAL A 128 0.61 6.24 9.32
C VAL A 128 1.29 7.30 8.48
N VAL A 129 2.56 7.07 8.12
CA VAL A 129 3.35 7.92 7.22
C VAL A 129 3.80 7.10 6.01
N LEU A 130 3.91 7.73 4.86
CA LEU A 130 4.50 7.14 3.65
C LEU A 130 5.22 8.19 2.79
N VAL A 131 5.97 7.72 1.81
CA VAL A 131 6.51 8.55 0.72
C VAL A 131 5.86 8.11 -0.58
N GLY A 132 5.04 8.98 -1.18
CA GLY A 132 4.27 8.65 -2.38
C GLY A 132 3.60 9.84 -3.04
N ASP A 133 2.77 9.59 -4.03
CA ASP A 133 2.05 10.63 -4.76
C ASP A 133 0.68 10.90 -4.11
N LEU A 134 0.43 12.14 -3.74
CA LEU A 134 -0.81 12.55 -3.08
C LEU A 134 -2.05 12.18 -3.92
N SER A 135 -2.00 12.39 -5.24
CA SER A 135 -3.10 12.07 -6.15
C SER A 135 -3.53 10.59 -6.07
N PHE A 136 -2.61 9.71 -5.70
CA PHE A 136 -2.88 8.29 -5.53
C PHE A 136 -3.43 7.97 -4.13
N PHE A 137 -2.79 8.52 -3.08
CA PHE A 137 -3.07 8.16 -1.69
C PHE A 137 -4.16 9.00 -1.02
N GLN A 138 -4.51 10.20 -1.54
CA GLN A 138 -5.61 11.00 -0.98
C GLN A 138 -6.95 10.25 -0.96
N ARG A 139 -7.16 9.30 -1.88
CA ARG A 139 -8.38 8.47 -1.96
C ARG A 139 -8.60 7.60 -0.72
N ILE A 140 -7.55 7.34 0.03
CA ILE A 140 -7.59 6.55 1.27
C ILE A 140 -7.18 7.40 2.48
N GLY A 141 -7.41 8.71 2.41
CA GLY A 141 -7.30 9.61 3.54
C GLY A 141 -5.87 10.03 3.91
N PHE A 142 -4.89 9.89 2.99
CA PHE A 142 -3.59 10.53 3.18
C PHE A 142 -3.61 11.97 2.73
N GLU A 143 -2.86 12.79 3.43
CA GLU A 143 -2.69 14.22 3.19
C GLU A 143 -1.23 14.62 3.32
N ALA A 144 -0.89 15.77 2.75
CA ALA A 144 0.40 16.41 2.97
C ALA A 144 0.25 17.38 4.16
N LEU A 145 1.16 17.29 5.12
CA LEU A 145 1.31 18.29 6.16
C LEU A 145 2.17 19.46 5.67
N GLU A 146 2.36 20.47 6.54
CA GLU A 146 3.28 21.57 6.27
C GLU A 146 4.66 21.03 5.85
N THR A 147 5.16 21.54 4.73
CA THR A 147 6.41 21.06 4.12
C THR A 147 7.56 21.11 5.11
N GLY A 148 8.19 19.95 5.36
CA GLY A 148 9.35 19.83 6.25
C GLY A 148 9.02 19.63 7.72
N SER A 149 7.72 19.62 8.12
CA SER A 149 7.34 19.27 9.49
C SER A 149 7.75 17.85 9.82
N ILE A 150 7.63 16.93 8.85
CA ILE A 150 8.10 15.54 8.96
C ILE A 150 9.22 15.32 7.94
N ARG A 151 10.36 14.85 8.41
CA ARG A 151 11.57 14.64 7.59
C ARG A 151 11.93 13.17 7.56
N MET A 152 12.25 12.67 6.38
CA MET A 152 12.79 11.32 6.20
C MET A 152 14.30 11.31 6.50
N PRO A 153 14.88 10.18 6.94
CA PRO A 153 16.31 10.06 7.27
C PRO A 153 17.20 9.95 6.01
N GLY A 154 16.99 10.83 5.04
CA GLY A 154 17.73 10.85 3.79
C GLY A 154 16.97 11.56 2.68
N PRO A 155 17.48 11.51 1.42
CA PRO A 155 16.87 12.22 0.32
C PRO A 155 15.44 11.75 0.06
N ALA A 156 14.50 12.66 0.24
CA ALA A 156 13.10 12.50 -0.14
C ALA A 156 12.53 13.87 -0.50
N ASP A 157 11.66 13.94 -1.50
CA ASP A 157 10.90 15.16 -1.78
C ASP A 157 9.92 15.38 -0.61
N PRO A 158 10.03 16.47 0.15
CA PRO A 158 9.15 16.72 1.31
C PRO A 158 7.66 16.75 0.93
N ARG A 159 7.32 17.12 -0.30
CA ARG A 159 5.93 17.15 -0.81
C ARG A 159 5.33 15.75 -0.98
N ARG A 160 6.17 14.71 -0.99
CA ARG A 160 5.77 13.32 -1.11
C ARG A 160 5.70 12.60 0.24
N VAL A 161 6.07 13.26 1.33
CA VAL A 161 5.87 12.73 2.68
C VAL A 161 4.41 12.97 3.05
N LEU A 162 3.65 11.90 3.08
CA LEU A 162 2.21 11.93 3.30
C LEU A 162 1.87 11.23 4.61
N VAL A 163 0.83 11.71 5.28
CA VAL A 163 0.39 11.19 6.56
C VAL A 163 -1.09 10.83 6.51
N ARG A 164 -1.48 9.86 7.33
CA ARG A 164 -2.88 9.54 7.59
C ARG A 164 -3.11 9.45 9.09
N ALA A 165 -4.08 10.22 9.57
CA ALA A 165 -4.61 10.10 10.92
C ALA A 165 -5.57 8.89 10.97
N LEU A 166 -5.37 7.98 11.90
CA LEU A 166 -6.29 6.86 12.16
C LEU A 166 -7.28 7.20 13.28
N ILE A 167 -6.99 8.24 14.06
CA ILE A 167 -7.89 8.87 15.03
C ILE A 167 -7.84 10.39 14.84
N PRO A 168 -8.89 11.13 15.20
CA PRO A 168 -8.87 12.60 15.12
C PRO A 168 -7.71 13.22 15.88
N GLY A 169 -7.07 14.24 15.31
CA GLY A 169 -5.98 14.98 15.97
C GLY A 169 -4.66 14.22 16.11
N ALA A 170 -4.53 13.04 15.51
CA ALA A 170 -3.33 12.21 15.69
C ALA A 170 -2.03 12.91 15.29
N TRP A 171 -2.08 13.86 14.40
CA TRP A 171 -0.91 14.59 13.90
C TRP A 171 -0.72 15.97 14.54
N ASP A 172 -1.58 16.38 15.48
CA ASP A 172 -1.48 17.68 16.13
C ASP A 172 -0.16 17.77 16.93
N GLY A 173 0.67 18.75 16.57
CA GLY A 173 1.98 18.97 17.20
C GLY A 173 3.05 17.92 16.90
N VAL A 174 2.78 16.93 16.05
CA VAL A 174 3.77 15.92 15.66
C VAL A 174 4.67 16.48 14.56
N GLN A 175 5.97 16.56 14.86
CA GLN A 175 6.99 17.03 13.94
C GLN A 175 8.34 16.38 14.24
N GLY A 176 9.22 16.36 13.26
CA GLY A 176 10.58 15.87 13.44
C GLY A 176 11.01 14.88 12.35
N GLU A 177 12.12 14.22 12.61
CA GLU A 177 12.65 13.20 11.73
C GLU A 177 11.99 11.83 12.01
N VAL A 178 11.69 11.09 10.94
CA VAL A 178 11.25 9.70 11.04
C VAL A 178 12.45 8.82 11.37
N ALA A 179 12.35 8.06 12.44
CA ALA A 179 13.40 7.21 12.96
C ALA A 179 12.91 5.80 13.28
N LEU A 180 13.83 4.90 13.51
CA LEU A 180 13.53 3.57 14.07
C LEU A 180 12.87 3.70 15.44
N PRO A 181 12.03 2.72 15.83
CA PRO A 181 11.30 2.73 17.10
C PRO A 181 12.24 2.74 18.31
#